data_cbb68e6c57ee9d64dc6974e62ea045ec
#
_entry.id   cbb68e6c57ee9d64dc6974e62ea045ec
#
_cell.length_a   1.000
_cell.length_b   1.000
_cell.length_c   1.000
_cell.angle_alpha   90.00
_cell.angle_beta   90.00
_cell.angle_gamma   90.00
#
_symmetry.space_group_name_H-M   'P 1'
#
loop_
_entity.id
_entity.type
_entity.pdbx_description
1 polymer ?
#
loop_
_entity_poly.entity_id
_entity_poly.type
_entity_poly.pdbx_seq_one_letter_code
_entity_poly.pdbx_strand_id
1 'polypeptide(L)'
;MLTIMVQARIKEEKLAEFLEIAALLTRETRGKRPGCISYSFNQSIESPTEFVLYEQWEKQEYLDNHIEELCKLLGPAKPGWPLPEKLLAMYEWAKPVFYREIGDA
;
A
#
# COMPACT_ATOMS: atom_id res chain seq x y z
N MET A 1 16.75 1.18 6.29
CA MET A 1 15.38 0.65 6.18
C MET A 1 14.42 1.79 5.86
N LEU A 2 13.57 1.57 4.90
CA LEU A 2 12.56 2.54 4.47
C LEU A 2 11.22 2.17 5.09
N THR A 3 10.60 3.12 5.81
CA THR A 3 9.29 2.93 6.41
C THR A 3 8.30 3.86 5.73
N ILE A 4 7.14 3.33 5.37
CA ILE A 4 6.09 4.11 4.73
C ILE A 4 4.82 3.95 5.54
N MET A 5 4.16 5.07 5.81
CA MET A 5 2.84 5.07 6.42
C MET A 5 1.91 5.83 5.49
N VAL A 6 0.85 5.18 5.07
CA VAL A 6 -0.15 5.80 4.20
C VAL A 6 -1.45 5.90 4.96
N GLN A 7 -1.84 7.11 5.33
CA GLN A 7 -3.19 7.36 5.82
C GLN A 7 -4.09 7.55 4.62
N ALA A 8 -5.25 6.93 4.63
CA ALA A 8 -6.15 6.99 3.48
C ALA A 8 -7.60 6.90 3.90
N ARG A 9 -8.46 7.49 3.10
CA ARG A 9 -9.89 7.30 3.21
C ARG A 9 -10.40 6.68 1.92
N ILE A 10 -11.17 5.61 2.07
CA ILE A 10 -11.73 4.86 0.95
C ILE A 10 -13.15 5.36 0.71
N LYS A 11 -13.53 5.45 -0.55
CA LYS A 11 -14.91 5.77 -0.92
C LYS A 11 -15.84 4.71 -0.34
N GLU A 12 -16.93 5.14 0.29
CA GLU A 12 -17.83 4.23 1.00
C GLU A 12 -18.34 3.11 0.09
N GLU A 13 -18.71 3.44 -1.15
CA GLU A 13 -19.18 2.47 -2.12
C GLU A 13 -18.11 1.49 -2.61
N LYS A 14 -16.83 1.77 -2.31
CA LYS A 14 -15.71 0.92 -2.68
C LYS A 14 -15.14 0.13 -1.51
N LEU A 15 -15.70 0.29 -0.32
CA LEU A 15 -15.15 -0.31 0.89
C LEU A 15 -15.06 -1.83 0.80
N ALA A 16 -16.12 -2.52 0.39
CA ALA A 16 -16.11 -3.98 0.30
C ALA A 16 -15.05 -4.48 -0.68
N GLU A 17 -14.94 -3.85 -1.84
CA GLU A 17 -13.94 -4.21 -2.85
C GLU A 17 -12.52 -3.92 -2.33
N PHE A 18 -12.34 -2.79 -1.64
CA PHE A 18 -11.05 -2.45 -1.07
C PHE A 18 -10.58 -3.47 -0.04
N LEU A 19 -11.47 -3.94 0.83
CA LEU A 19 -11.13 -4.95 1.84
C LEU A 19 -10.65 -6.25 1.19
N GLU A 20 -11.27 -6.66 0.09
CA GLU A 20 -10.83 -7.84 -0.66
C GLU A 20 -9.44 -7.63 -1.28
N ILE A 21 -9.22 -6.45 -1.85
CA ILE A 21 -7.92 -6.10 -2.44
C ILE A 21 -6.84 -6.02 -1.36
N ALA A 22 -7.13 -5.41 -0.22
CA ALA A 22 -6.17 -5.32 0.88
C ALA A 22 -5.75 -6.72 1.36
N ALA A 23 -6.70 -7.66 1.44
CA ALA A 23 -6.41 -9.05 1.80
C ALA A 23 -5.55 -9.73 0.74
N LEU A 24 -5.84 -9.51 -0.54
CA LEU A 24 -5.06 -10.03 -1.65
C LEU A 24 -3.62 -9.50 -1.61
N LEU A 25 -3.47 -8.20 -1.48
CA LEU A 25 -2.14 -7.56 -1.45
C LEU A 25 -1.32 -8.05 -0.26
N THR A 26 -1.95 -8.23 0.88
CA THR A 26 -1.28 -8.76 2.07
C THR A 26 -0.77 -10.18 1.80
N ARG A 27 -1.60 -11.04 1.25
CA ARG A 27 -1.27 -12.44 0.91
C ARG A 27 -0.13 -12.52 -0.10
N GLU A 28 -0.15 -11.63 -1.10
CA GLU A 28 0.83 -11.65 -2.18
C GLU A 28 2.12 -10.90 -1.84
N THR A 29 2.17 -10.20 -0.71
CA THR A 29 3.31 -9.38 -0.32
C THR A 29 4.09 -9.97 0.85
N ARG A 30 3.42 -10.32 1.93
CA ARG A 30 4.08 -10.88 3.11
C ARG A 30 4.77 -12.20 2.80
N GLY A 31 6.07 -12.28 3.11
CA GLY A 31 6.86 -13.48 2.92
C GLY A 31 7.11 -13.84 1.45
N LYS A 32 6.65 -13.03 0.50
CA LYS A 32 6.81 -13.31 -0.92
C LYS A 32 7.63 -12.27 -1.66
N ARG A 33 7.52 -11.00 -1.30
CA ARG A 33 8.22 -9.93 -2.00
C ARG A 33 9.61 -9.74 -1.39
N PRO A 34 10.67 -9.75 -2.25
CA PRO A 34 12.02 -9.51 -1.77
C PRO A 34 12.13 -8.17 -1.04
N GLY A 35 12.83 -8.17 0.09
CA GLY A 35 13.09 -6.97 0.86
C GLY A 35 11.94 -6.44 1.68
N CYS A 36 10.79 -7.09 1.66
CA CYS A 36 9.65 -6.70 2.48
C CYS A 36 9.87 -7.15 3.93
N ILE A 37 9.88 -6.20 4.86
CA ILE A 37 10.05 -6.49 6.27
C ILE A 37 8.69 -6.52 6.97
N SER A 38 7.85 -5.52 6.68
CA SER A 38 6.51 -5.41 7.25
C SER A 38 5.55 -4.90 6.19
N TYR A 39 4.32 -5.38 6.24
CA TYR A 39 3.28 -4.95 5.32
C TYR A 39 1.92 -5.23 5.96
N SER A 40 1.19 -4.17 6.34
CA SER A 40 -0.11 -4.34 6.99
C SER A 40 -1.06 -3.20 6.67
N PHE A 41 -2.29 -3.57 6.30
CA PHE A 41 -3.41 -2.64 6.24
C PHE A 41 -4.11 -2.66 7.58
N ASN A 42 -4.39 -1.47 8.11
CA ASN A 42 -5.03 -1.30 9.40
C ASN A 42 -6.26 -0.44 9.23
N GLN A 43 -7.41 -0.96 9.59
CA GLN A 43 -8.68 -0.24 9.48
C GLN A 43 -8.98 0.45 10.81
N SER A 44 -9.44 1.71 10.73
CA SER A 44 -9.85 2.44 11.93
C SER A 44 -11.06 1.76 12.58
N ILE A 45 -11.01 1.60 13.89
CA ILE A 45 -12.12 1.05 14.66
C ILE A 45 -13.30 2.03 14.68
N GLU A 46 -12.99 3.34 14.72
CA GLU A 46 -14.00 4.38 14.82
C GLU A 46 -14.58 4.79 13.46
N SER A 47 -13.74 4.77 12.41
CA SER A 47 -14.13 5.22 11.06
C SER A 47 -13.78 4.15 10.05
N PRO A 48 -14.69 3.22 9.74
CA PRO A 48 -14.40 2.04 8.91
C PRO A 48 -13.87 2.32 7.50
N THR A 49 -14.05 3.52 6.97
CA THR A 49 -13.50 3.91 5.67
C THR A 49 -12.09 4.47 5.75
N GLU A 50 -11.56 4.66 6.96
CA GLU A 50 -10.21 5.19 7.15
C GLU A 50 -9.23 4.07 7.47
N PHE A 51 -8.06 4.12 6.81
CA PHE A 51 -7.04 3.08 6.90
C PHE A 51 -5.65 3.68 7.07
N VAL A 52 -4.77 2.88 7.64
CA VAL A 52 -3.33 3.14 7.62
C VAL A 52 -2.66 1.91 7.03
N LEU A 53 -1.93 2.10 5.94
CA LEU A 53 -1.04 1.08 5.40
C LEU A 53 0.34 1.34 5.99
N TYR A 54 0.91 0.33 6.64
CA TYR A 54 2.25 0.38 7.21
C TYR A 54 3.14 -0.58 6.44
N GLU A 55 4.25 -0.06 5.90
CA GLU A 55 5.18 -0.85 5.12
C GLU A 55 6.62 -0.58 5.56
N GLN A 56 7.44 -1.63 5.55
CA GLN A 56 8.88 -1.49 5.74
C GLN A 56 9.60 -2.30 4.67
N TRP A 57 10.58 -1.68 4.03
CA TRP A 57 11.39 -2.29 2.96
C TRP A 57 12.86 -2.09 3.27
N GLU A 58 13.69 -3.08 2.92
CA GLU A 58 15.13 -2.99 3.15
C GLU A 58 15.75 -1.83 2.38
N LYS A 59 15.29 -1.62 1.13
CA LYS A 59 15.80 -0.58 0.22
C LYS A 59 14.69 -0.10 -0.71
N GLN A 60 14.92 1.09 -1.29
CA GLN A 60 14.03 1.69 -2.26
C GLN A 60 13.75 0.77 -3.46
N GLU A 61 14.77 0.07 -3.95
CA GLU A 61 14.60 -0.80 -5.12
C GLU A 61 13.56 -1.90 -4.90
N TYR A 62 13.43 -2.40 -3.67
CA TYR A 62 12.44 -3.42 -3.35
C TYR A 62 11.03 -2.84 -3.34
N LEU A 63 10.88 -1.60 -2.89
CA LEU A 63 9.61 -0.90 -2.99
C LEU A 63 9.22 -0.68 -4.45
N ASP A 64 10.17 -0.25 -5.29
CA ASP A 64 9.93 -0.02 -6.70
C ASP A 64 9.46 -1.30 -7.39
N ASN A 65 10.11 -2.43 -7.08
CA ASN A 65 9.71 -3.74 -7.59
C ASN A 65 8.32 -4.13 -7.12
N HIS A 66 8.01 -3.84 -5.85
CA HIS A 66 6.67 -4.10 -5.29
C HIS A 66 5.60 -3.33 -6.06
N ILE A 67 5.84 -2.08 -6.37
CA ILE A 67 4.89 -1.23 -7.12
C ILE A 67 4.64 -1.82 -8.51
N GLU A 68 5.68 -2.32 -9.19
CA GLU A 68 5.52 -3.01 -10.46
C GLU A 68 4.62 -4.24 -10.32
N GLU A 69 4.82 -5.01 -9.25
CA GLU A 69 4.02 -6.19 -8.98
C GLU A 69 2.56 -5.86 -8.67
N LEU A 70 2.31 -4.71 -8.03
CA LEU A 70 0.93 -4.24 -7.82
C LEU A 70 0.22 -4.04 -9.16
N CYS A 71 0.91 -3.50 -10.14
CA CYS A 71 0.34 -3.29 -11.47
C CYS A 71 0.05 -4.62 -12.19
N LYS A 72 0.86 -5.64 -11.95
CA LYS A 72 0.60 -6.97 -12.49
C LYS A 72 -0.64 -7.61 -11.87
N LEU A 73 -0.88 -7.35 -10.58
CA LEU A 73 -2.03 -7.91 -9.88
C LEU A 73 -3.32 -7.15 -10.14
N LEU A 74 -3.25 -5.82 -10.20
CA LEU A 74 -4.43 -4.96 -10.20
C LEU A 74 -4.70 -4.23 -11.51
N GLY A 75 -3.78 -4.31 -12.46
CA GLY A 75 -3.92 -3.66 -13.76
C GLY A 75 -3.01 -2.46 -13.94
N PRO A 76 -3.13 -1.76 -15.06
CA PRO A 76 -2.18 -0.73 -15.46
C PRO A 76 -2.14 0.47 -14.51
N ALA A 77 -0.97 1.10 -14.46
CA ALA A 77 -0.78 2.31 -13.69
C ALA A 77 -1.62 3.45 -14.28
N LYS A 78 -2.08 4.35 -13.40
CA LYS A 78 -2.74 5.56 -13.82
C LYS A 78 -1.73 6.43 -14.57
N PRO A 79 -2.09 7.01 -15.73
CA PRO A 79 -1.18 7.91 -16.47
C PRO A 79 -0.59 8.99 -15.56
N GLY A 80 0.75 9.08 -15.53
CA GLY A 80 1.47 10.03 -14.69
C GLY A 80 1.67 9.59 -13.24
N TRP A 81 1.22 8.39 -12.86
CA TRP A 81 1.33 7.83 -11.52
C TRP A 81 1.96 6.45 -11.56
N PRO A 82 2.71 6.03 -10.54
CA PRO A 82 3.30 4.69 -10.52
C PRO A 82 2.33 3.59 -10.09
N LEU A 83 1.21 3.95 -9.45
CA LEU A 83 0.27 2.99 -8.86
C LEU A 83 -0.86 2.62 -9.80
N PRO A 84 -1.46 1.42 -9.63
CA PRO A 84 -2.59 0.99 -10.45
C PRO A 84 -3.76 1.97 -10.39
N GLU A 85 -4.32 2.30 -11.54
CA GLU A 85 -5.48 3.20 -11.62
C GLU A 85 -6.67 2.65 -10.84
N LYS A 86 -6.88 1.33 -10.91
CA LYS A 86 -7.96 0.66 -10.18
C LYS A 86 -7.86 0.89 -8.67
N LEU A 87 -6.66 0.83 -8.12
CA LEU A 87 -6.44 1.07 -6.70
C LEU A 87 -6.68 2.53 -6.34
N LEU A 88 -6.10 3.44 -7.12
CA LEU A 88 -6.22 4.89 -6.87
C LEU A 88 -7.67 5.35 -6.93
N ALA A 89 -8.48 4.74 -7.80
CA ALA A 89 -9.88 5.10 -7.95
C ALA A 89 -10.73 4.82 -6.70
N MET A 90 -10.24 3.99 -5.80
CA MET A 90 -10.96 3.65 -4.56
C MET A 90 -10.78 4.69 -3.46
N TYR A 91 -9.76 5.53 -3.55
CA TYR A 91 -9.43 6.50 -2.52
C TYR A 91 -10.21 7.81 -2.69
N GLU A 92 -10.75 8.33 -1.59
CA GLU A 92 -11.17 9.73 -1.53
C GLU A 92 -9.94 10.60 -1.40
N TRP A 93 -8.99 10.17 -0.55
CA TRP A 93 -7.69 10.78 -0.40
C TRP A 93 -6.71 9.76 0.18
N ALA A 94 -5.44 10.02 -0.04
CA ALA A 94 -4.35 9.25 0.54
C ALA A 94 -3.19 10.19 0.83
N LYS A 95 -2.56 9.96 1.99
CA LYS A 95 -1.43 10.78 2.45
C LYS A 95 -0.27 9.86 2.79
N PRO A 96 0.60 9.54 1.81
CA PRO A 96 1.80 8.75 2.08
C PRO A 96 2.87 9.61 2.75
N VAL A 97 3.52 9.04 3.75
CA VAL A 97 4.67 9.67 4.43
C VAL A 97 5.79 8.64 4.47
N PHE A 98 6.97 9.05 4.04
CA PHE A 98 8.15 8.22 3.96
C PHE A 98 9.10 8.57 5.10
N TYR A 99 9.62 7.55 5.77
CA TYR A 99 10.54 7.70 6.89
C TYR A 99 11.78 6.85 6.66
N ARG A 100 12.90 7.32 7.16
CA ARG A 100 14.13 6.54 7.23
C ARG A 100 14.40 6.23 8.71
N GLU A 101 14.68 4.96 9.02
CA GLU A 101 14.97 4.56 10.38
C GLU A 101 16.25 5.21 10.87
N ILE A 102 16.21 5.81 12.07
CA ILE A 102 17.38 6.42 12.69
C ILE A 102 18.31 5.30 13.17
N GLY A 103 19.60 5.42 12.85
CA GLY A 103 20.59 4.40 13.21
C GLY A 103 20.76 3.32 12.16
N ASP A 104 19.97 3.34 11.09
CA ASP A 104 20.10 2.43 9.97
C ASP A 104 21.26 2.91 9.08
N ALA A 105 22.21 2.03 8.82
CA ALA A 105 23.42 2.36 8.06
C ALA A 105 23.17 2.39 6.56
#